data_d9011beb4917900a675255bd55004961
#
_entry.id   d9011beb4917900a675255bd55004961
#
_cell.length_a   1.000
_cell.length_b   1.000
_cell.length_c   1.000
_cell.angle_alpha   90.00
_cell.angle_beta   90.00
_cell.angle_gamma   90.00
#
_symmetry.space_group_name_H-M   'P 1'
#
loop_
_entity.id
_entity.type
_entity.pdbx_description
1 polymer ?
#
loop_
_entity_poly.entity_id
_entity_poly.type
_entity_poly.pdbx_seq_one_letter_code
_entity_poly.pdbx_strand_id
1 'polypeptide(L)'
;MAARTLVTMALPYANGSLHLGHLVEAVQTDVYVRALRAAGEEVAFIGADDTHGTPIEVNAARAGVPPEQFVARFHTEHSANYRAFEVLHDIFYTTNSPENEEHVVRIFRALDEGGAIDRRPVEQLYCEIDRRFLPDRYVKGECPKCGAKDQYGDACEVCGSTYEPTDLKNPYCALCKEQGRGEIPPVRRSSMHYFVRLSKYQEFLRGWTSAKGHLQPEVKRSIDGWLSEPLKDWDVSRDAPYFGFRIPGETEKYFYVWLDAPVGYLSSTDRWCKDRGDKVERWWSKDADTDIVHFIGKDIVYFHTLFWPAMLHASGWKVPARVHVHGMLTVDGAKMSKTRGNFFTVDDYLGAGLDPEWLRYYFAS
;
A
#
# COMPACT_ATOMS: atom_id res chain seq x y z
N MET A 1 30.17 2.98 3.01
CA MET A 1 28.89 3.46 2.43
C MET A 1 28.80 2.84 1.06
N ALA A 2 27.60 2.49 0.61
CA ALA A 2 27.39 1.96 -0.74
C ALA A 2 27.76 3.00 -1.79
N ALA A 3 28.07 2.57 -3.03
CA ALA A 3 28.46 3.47 -4.11
C ALA A 3 27.29 4.35 -4.58
N ARG A 4 26.04 3.94 -4.29
CA ARG A 4 24.83 4.66 -4.70
C ARG A 4 23.69 4.45 -3.72
N THR A 5 22.71 5.37 -3.77
CA THR A 5 21.50 5.30 -2.93
C THR A 5 20.25 5.36 -3.79
N LEU A 6 19.34 4.40 -3.59
CA LEU A 6 18.00 4.41 -4.15
C LEU A 6 17.02 4.82 -3.06
N VAL A 7 16.32 5.90 -3.27
CA VAL A 7 15.40 6.47 -2.30
C VAL A 7 13.98 6.38 -2.85
N THR A 8 13.05 5.95 -2.01
CA THR A 8 11.62 5.92 -2.35
C THR A 8 10.81 6.56 -1.23
N MET A 9 9.63 7.00 -1.56
CA MET A 9 8.58 7.35 -0.61
C MET A 9 7.40 6.37 -0.76
N ALA A 10 6.51 6.29 0.23
CA ALA A 10 5.29 5.48 0.11
C ALA A 10 4.49 5.88 -1.13
N LEU A 11 3.91 4.88 -1.80
CA LEU A 11 3.10 5.11 -2.98
C LEU A 11 1.72 5.63 -2.58
N PRO A 12 1.31 6.83 -3.03
CA PRO A 12 -0.04 7.30 -2.79
C PRO A 12 -1.05 6.43 -3.54
N TYR A 13 -2.19 6.22 -2.92
CA TYR A 13 -3.27 5.43 -3.51
C TYR A 13 -4.08 6.28 -4.50
N ALA A 14 -4.08 5.90 -5.79
CA ALA A 14 -4.72 6.65 -6.88
C ALA A 14 -6.27 6.58 -6.86
N ASN A 15 -6.85 6.73 -5.68
CA ASN A 15 -8.29 6.68 -5.40
C ASN A 15 -8.86 8.01 -4.91
N GLY A 16 -8.08 9.08 -4.97
CA GLY A 16 -8.45 10.43 -4.54
C GLY A 16 -7.27 11.37 -4.55
N SER A 17 -7.55 12.67 -4.43
CA SER A 17 -6.56 13.73 -4.40
C SER A 17 -5.59 13.59 -3.22
N LEU A 18 -4.35 14.03 -3.41
CA LEU A 18 -3.37 14.12 -2.33
C LEU A 18 -3.85 15.08 -1.23
N HIS A 19 -3.64 14.70 0.00
CA HIS A 19 -3.82 15.57 1.15
C HIS A 19 -2.47 15.97 1.75
N LEU A 20 -2.45 17.00 2.61
CA LEU A 20 -1.20 17.52 3.19
C LEU A 20 -0.36 16.45 3.92
N GLY A 21 -1.00 15.39 4.43
CA GLY A 21 -0.29 14.27 5.06
C GLY A 21 0.65 13.52 4.11
N HIS A 22 0.31 13.41 2.80
CA HIS A 22 1.19 12.81 1.80
C HIS A 22 2.43 13.68 1.52
N LEU A 23 2.32 15.00 1.69
CA LEU A 23 3.45 15.91 1.50
C LEU A 23 4.50 15.79 2.61
N VAL A 24 4.14 15.32 3.81
CA VAL A 24 5.11 15.16 4.90
C VAL A 24 6.25 14.25 4.45
N GLU A 25 5.91 13.04 4.00
CA GLU A 25 6.93 12.08 3.54
C GLU A 25 7.61 12.53 2.25
N ALA A 26 6.82 13.08 1.31
CA ALA A 26 7.35 13.50 0.02
C ALA A 26 8.41 14.60 0.16
N VAL A 27 8.13 15.62 0.98
CA VAL A 27 9.10 16.73 1.27
C VAL A 27 10.32 16.21 2.04
N GLN A 28 10.10 15.38 3.08
CA GLN A 28 11.23 14.82 3.84
C GLN A 28 12.12 13.96 2.96
N THR A 29 11.54 13.18 2.06
CA THR A 29 12.27 12.36 1.09
C THR A 29 13.06 13.23 0.11
N ASP A 30 12.44 14.28 -0.46
CA ASP A 30 13.09 15.19 -1.40
C ASP A 30 14.25 15.95 -0.74
N VAL A 31 14.09 16.43 0.50
CA VAL A 31 15.15 17.05 1.28
C VAL A 31 16.33 16.10 1.49
N TYR A 32 16.04 14.84 1.85
CA TYR A 32 17.08 13.82 2.01
C TYR A 32 17.82 13.53 0.70
N VAL A 33 17.10 13.39 -0.41
CA VAL A 33 17.68 13.19 -1.75
C VAL A 33 18.56 14.36 -2.15
N ARG A 34 18.10 15.61 -1.95
CA ARG A 34 18.89 16.82 -2.25
C ARG A 34 20.18 16.89 -1.41
N ALA A 35 20.10 16.50 -0.13
CA ALA A 35 21.27 16.47 0.74
C ALA A 35 22.33 15.46 0.24
N LEU A 36 21.92 14.26 -0.14
CA LEU A 36 22.82 13.24 -0.69
C LEU A 36 23.45 13.69 -2.02
N ARG A 37 22.65 14.26 -2.93
CA ARG A 37 23.14 14.80 -4.20
C ARG A 37 24.13 15.95 -3.99
N ALA A 38 23.85 16.84 -3.04
CA ALA A 38 24.77 17.92 -2.68
C ALA A 38 26.10 17.41 -2.08
N ALA A 39 26.08 16.24 -1.43
CA ALA A 39 27.25 15.54 -0.95
C ALA A 39 28.03 14.79 -2.06
N GLY A 40 27.51 14.79 -3.30
CA GLY A 40 28.15 14.14 -4.46
C GLY A 40 27.81 12.65 -4.60
N GLU A 41 26.80 12.15 -3.93
CA GLU A 41 26.37 10.74 -4.05
C GLU A 41 25.56 10.50 -5.34
N GLU A 42 25.68 9.30 -5.91
CA GLU A 42 24.80 8.82 -6.99
C GLU A 42 23.46 8.42 -6.38
N VAL A 43 22.39 9.17 -6.66
CA VAL A 43 21.08 8.99 -6.03
C VAL A 43 19.98 8.87 -7.09
N ALA A 44 19.15 7.81 -6.98
CA ALA A 44 17.90 7.68 -7.70
C ALA A 44 16.72 7.91 -6.76
N PHE A 45 15.80 8.82 -7.12
CA PHE A 45 14.55 9.09 -6.40
C PHE A 45 13.37 8.53 -7.18
N ILE A 46 12.83 7.42 -6.71
CA ILE A 46 11.80 6.63 -7.39
C ILE A 46 10.46 6.79 -6.67
N GLY A 47 9.42 7.15 -7.41
CA GLY A 47 8.04 7.23 -6.94
C GLY A 47 7.08 6.55 -7.92
N ALA A 48 5.88 6.24 -7.42
CA ALA A 48 4.78 5.73 -8.22
C ALA A 48 3.44 5.94 -7.50
N ASP A 49 2.34 5.77 -8.23
CA ASP A 49 1.01 5.59 -7.64
C ASP A 49 0.71 4.11 -7.42
N ASP A 50 0.09 3.79 -6.28
CA ASP A 50 -0.61 2.53 -6.04
C ASP A 50 -2.00 2.61 -6.69
N THR A 51 -2.27 1.71 -7.66
CA THR A 51 -3.39 1.88 -8.60
C THR A 51 -4.36 0.69 -8.65
N HIS A 52 -4.22 -0.32 -7.79
CA HIS A 52 -5.08 -1.50 -7.82
C HIS A 52 -6.03 -1.59 -6.63
N GLY A 53 -6.97 -2.50 -6.71
CA GLY A 53 -7.85 -2.85 -5.60
C GLY A 53 -9.34 -2.56 -5.84
N THR A 54 -10.18 -3.21 -5.03
CA THR A 54 -11.63 -3.07 -5.05
C THR A 54 -12.13 -1.61 -4.90
N PRO A 55 -11.53 -0.75 -4.04
CA PRO A 55 -11.98 0.64 -3.94
C PRO A 55 -11.85 1.41 -5.26
N ILE A 56 -10.80 1.18 -6.04
CA ILE A 56 -10.63 1.81 -7.35
C ILE A 56 -11.68 1.30 -8.33
N GLU A 57 -11.86 -0.01 -8.41
CA GLU A 57 -12.88 -0.63 -9.27
C GLU A 57 -14.28 -0.04 -8.99
N VAL A 58 -14.67 0.03 -7.71
CA VAL A 58 -15.98 0.56 -7.30
C VAL A 58 -16.12 2.05 -7.59
N ASN A 59 -15.09 2.85 -7.31
CA ASN A 59 -15.14 4.30 -7.54
C ASN A 59 -15.08 4.65 -9.03
N ALA A 60 -14.35 3.89 -9.83
CA ALA A 60 -14.37 4.01 -11.29
C ALA A 60 -15.77 3.71 -11.85
N ALA A 61 -16.41 2.64 -11.38
CA ALA A 61 -17.79 2.30 -11.76
C ALA A 61 -18.78 3.40 -11.36
N ARG A 62 -18.65 3.98 -10.16
CA ARG A 62 -19.46 5.16 -9.71
C ARG A 62 -19.23 6.39 -10.59
N ALA A 63 -18.01 6.60 -11.05
CA ALA A 63 -17.65 7.69 -11.95
C ALA A 63 -18.05 7.42 -13.41
N GLY A 64 -18.50 6.20 -13.75
CA GLY A 64 -18.89 5.81 -15.11
C GLY A 64 -17.72 5.71 -16.09
N VAL A 65 -16.50 5.43 -15.60
CA VAL A 65 -15.27 5.31 -16.41
C VAL A 65 -14.56 3.98 -16.15
N PRO A 66 -13.74 3.48 -17.08
CA PRO A 66 -12.85 2.33 -16.82
C PRO A 66 -11.87 2.62 -15.67
N PRO A 67 -11.49 1.62 -14.85
CA PRO A 67 -10.52 1.78 -13.77
C PRO A 67 -9.20 2.40 -14.22
N GLU A 68 -8.68 2.02 -15.38
CA GLU A 68 -7.44 2.56 -15.95
C GLU A 68 -7.53 4.08 -16.20
N GLN A 69 -8.66 4.54 -16.70
CA GLN A 69 -8.91 5.97 -16.92
C GLN A 69 -9.07 6.71 -15.59
N PHE A 70 -9.72 6.08 -14.62
CA PHE A 70 -9.89 6.63 -13.28
C PHE A 70 -8.53 6.90 -12.62
N VAL A 71 -7.64 5.90 -12.57
CA VAL A 71 -6.32 6.04 -11.95
C VAL A 71 -5.39 6.97 -12.73
N ALA A 72 -5.45 6.98 -14.06
CA ALA A 72 -4.66 7.88 -14.90
C ALA A 72 -4.93 9.36 -14.62
N ARG A 73 -6.19 9.70 -14.29
CA ARG A 73 -6.56 11.07 -13.87
C ARG A 73 -5.84 11.45 -12.57
N PHE A 74 -5.86 10.59 -11.56
CA PHE A 74 -5.17 10.86 -10.30
C PHE A 74 -3.65 10.85 -10.45
N HIS A 75 -3.11 9.99 -11.29
CA HIS A 75 -1.68 10.01 -11.62
C HIS A 75 -1.23 11.37 -12.17
N THR A 76 -2.03 11.97 -13.07
CA THR A 76 -1.76 13.30 -13.62
C THR A 76 -1.82 14.38 -12.53
N GLU A 77 -2.84 14.34 -11.66
CA GLU A 77 -3.04 15.25 -10.55
C GLU A 77 -1.90 15.13 -9.52
N HIS A 78 -1.58 13.92 -9.07
CA HIS A 78 -0.50 13.66 -8.11
C HIS A 78 0.85 14.14 -8.64
N SER A 79 1.15 13.86 -9.92
CA SER A 79 2.37 14.34 -10.58
C SER A 79 2.47 15.87 -10.60
N ALA A 80 1.35 16.55 -10.88
CA ALA A 80 1.30 18.01 -10.87
C ALA A 80 1.50 18.58 -9.45
N ASN A 81 0.84 17.96 -8.46
CA ASN A 81 0.92 18.38 -7.07
C ASN A 81 2.33 18.22 -6.50
N TYR A 82 3.02 17.10 -6.77
CA TYR A 82 4.41 16.91 -6.35
C TYR A 82 5.34 17.93 -7.01
N ARG A 83 5.15 18.21 -8.30
CA ARG A 83 5.95 19.25 -9.00
C ARG A 83 5.70 20.65 -8.43
N ALA A 84 4.46 21.00 -8.07
CA ALA A 84 4.14 22.28 -7.45
C ALA A 84 4.86 22.47 -6.10
N PHE A 85 5.12 21.37 -5.39
CA PHE A 85 5.92 21.35 -4.16
C PHE A 85 7.40 21.05 -4.40
N GLU A 86 7.90 21.13 -5.65
CA GLU A 86 9.29 20.84 -6.02
C GLU A 86 9.82 19.48 -5.53
N VAL A 87 8.94 18.49 -5.37
CA VAL A 87 9.31 17.10 -5.13
C VAL A 87 9.66 16.48 -6.48
N LEU A 88 10.97 16.35 -6.74
CA LEU A 88 11.50 16.04 -8.07
C LEU A 88 12.01 14.60 -8.14
N HIS A 89 11.08 13.68 -8.41
CA HIS A 89 11.41 12.28 -8.72
C HIS A 89 12.21 12.15 -10.02
N ASP A 90 13.11 11.19 -10.09
CA ASP A 90 13.73 10.75 -11.36
C ASP A 90 12.72 10.02 -12.24
N ILE A 91 11.78 9.31 -11.61
CA ILE A 91 10.56 8.78 -12.21
C ILE A 91 9.43 8.80 -11.20
N PHE A 92 8.23 9.21 -11.63
CA PHE A 92 6.97 8.98 -10.92
C PHE A 92 6.07 8.14 -11.83
N TYR A 93 5.88 6.87 -11.49
CA TYR A 93 5.29 5.85 -12.36
C TYR A 93 3.96 5.32 -11.80
N THR A 94 3.59 4.08 -12.09
CA THR A 94 2.33 3.45 -11.68
C THR A 94 2.51 1.96 -11.44
N THR A 95 1.79 1.41 -10.47
CA THR A 95 1.74 -0.04 -10.28
C THR A 95 0.94 -0.76 -11.37
N ASN A 96 0.01 -0.08 -12.07
CA ASN A 96 -0.67 -0.65 -13.24
C ASN A 96 0.25 -0.57 -14.47
N SER A 97 1.28 -1.40 -14.51
CA SER A 97 2.28 -1.42 -15.57
C SER A 97 2.77 -2.84 -15.88
N PRO A 98 3.23 -3.10 -17.11
CA PRO A 98 3.77 -4.42 -17.48
C PRO A 98 5.00 -4.79 -16.65
N GLU A 99 5.85 -3.83 -16.28
CA GLU A 99 7.00 -4.07 -15.41
C GLU A 99 6.54 -4.54 -14.02
N ASN A 100 5.47 -3.97 -13.48
CA ASN A 100 4.96 -4.39 -12.18
C ASN A 100 4.38 -5.80 -12.24
N GLU A 101 3.58 -6.11 -13.26
CA GLU A 101 3.05 -7.46 -13.46
C GLU A 101 4.16 -8.50 -13.54
N GLU A 102 5.22 -8.23 -14.34
CA GLU A 102 6.37 -9.12 -14.49
C GLU A 102 7.04 -9.42 -13.13
N HIS A 103 7.34 -8.36 -12.37
CA HIS A 103 8.01 -8.51 -11.08
C HIS A 103 7.11 -9.13 -9.99
N VAL A 104 5.82 -8.82 -9.97
CA VAL A 104 4.84 -9.43 -9.06
C VAL A 104 4.76 -10.93 -9.31
N VAL A 105 4.62 -11.34 -10.57
CA VAL A 105 4.58 -12.76 -10.96
C VAL A 105 5.89 -13.47 -10.60
N ARG A 106 7.04 -12.83 -10.84
CA ARG A 106 8.36 -13.39 -10.48
C ARG A 106 8.50 -13.60 -8.97
N ILE A 107 8.11 -12.61 -8.17
CA ILE A 107 8.16 -12.69 -6.70
C ILE A 107 7.20 -13.78 -6.19
N PHE A 108 5.97 -13.81 -6.70
CA PHE A 108 5.00 -14.82 -6.32
C PHE A 108 5.49 -16.24 -6.63
N ARG A 109 6.06 -16.47 -7.81
CA ARG A 109 6.66 -17.78 -8.18
C ARG A 109 7.79 -18.18 -7.24
N ALA A 110 8.67 -17.25 -6.90
CA ALA A 110 9.75 -17.53 -5.97
C ALA A 110 9.24 -17.89 -4.56
N LEU A 111 8.18 -17.23 -4.10
CA LEU A 111 7.50 -17.58 -2.84
C LEU A 111 6.86 -18.97 -2.91
N ASP A 112 6.21 -19.31 -4.02
CA ASP A 112 5.53 -20.59 -4.21
C ASP A 112 6.55 -21.76 -4.33
N GLU A 113 7.53 -21.64 -5.19
CA GLU A 113 8.65 -22.60 -5.35
C GLU A 113 9.43 -22.77 -4.05
N GLY A 114 9.62 -21.67 -3.30
CA GLY A 114 10.17 -21.69 -1.95
C GLY A 114 9.27 -22.35 -0.91
N GLY A 115 8.05 -22.78 -1.26
CA GLY A 115 7.08 -23.39 -0.35
C GLY A 115 6.57 -22.42 0.72
N ALA A 116 6.52 -21.12 0.42
CA ALA A 116 5.96 -20.09 1.30
C ALA A 116 4.50 -19.77 1.00
N ILE A 117 3.94 -20.27 -0.09
CA ILE A 117 2.54 -20.12 -0.42
C ILE A 117 1.74 -21.29 0.10
N ASP A 118 0.72 -20.99 0.90
CA ASP A 118 -0.31 -21.94 1.33
C ASP A 118 -1.62 -21.66 0.59
N ARG A 119 -2.39 -22.71 0.29
CA ARG A 119 -3.68 -22.62 -0.41
C ARG A 119 -4.73 -23.26 0.47
N ARG A 120 -5.73 -22.46 0.88
CA ARG A 120 -6.82 -22.96 1.73
C ARG A 120 -8.14 -22.26 1.44
N PRO A 121 -9.27 -22.95 1.65
CA PRO A 121 -10.58 -22.32 1.48
C PRO A 121 -10.83 -21.28 2.58
N VAL A 122 -11.43 -20.16 2.18
CA VAL A 122 -11.90 -19.10 3.08
C VAL A 122 -13.39 -18.92 2.86
N GLU A 123 -14.17 -18.99 3.95
CA GLU A 123 -15.60 -18.68 3.92
C GLU A 123 -15.78 -17.15 3.99
N GLN A 124 -16.55 -16.62 3.05
CA GLN A 124 -16.79 -15.19 2.91
C GLN A 124 -18.28 -14.93 2.62
N LEU A 125 -18.70 -13.67 2.82
CA LEU A 125 -20.01 -13.20 2.41
C LEU A 125 -20.01 -12.84 0.92
N TYR A 126 -20.99 -13.32 0.17
CA TYR A 126 -21.13 -13.12 -1.27
C TYR A 126 -22.47 -12.49 -1.60
N CYS A 127 -22.45 -11.40 -2.38
CA CYS A 127 -23.67 -10.78 -2.90
C CYS A 127 -24.05 -11.40 -4.25
N GLU A 128 -25.22 -12.05 -4.32
CA GLU A 128 -25.69 -12.68 -5.56
C GLU A 128 -26.14 -11.65 -6.61
N ILE A 129 -26.57 -10.47 -6.18
CA ILE A 129 -26.97 -9.39 -7.08
C ILE A 129 -25.75 -8.74 -7.74
N ASP A 130 -24.73 -8.37 -6.94
CA ASP A 130 -23.50 -7.78 -7.45
C ASP A 130 -22.49 -8.83 -7.96
N ARG A 131 -22.78 -10.10 -7.74
CA ARG A 131 -21.95 -11.26 -8.13
C ARG A 131 -20.51 -11.13 -7.66
N ARG A 132 -20.32 -10.74 -6.38
CA ARG A 132 -19.00 -10.55 -5.78
C ARG A 132 -18.93 -10.97 -4.33
N PHE A 133 -17.76 -11.36 -3.89
CA PHE A 133 -17.43 -11.44 -2.48
C PHE A 133 -17.37 -10.02 -1.88
N LEU A 134 -17.82 -9.89 -0.64
CA LEU A 134 -17.93 -8.60 0.03
C LEU A 134 -16.75 -8.41 1.00
N PRO A 135 -15.77 -7.57 0.68
CA PRO A 135 -14.80 -7.09 1.67
C PRO A 135 -15.47 -6.36 2.84
N ASP A 136 -14.77 -6.22 3.93
CA ASP A 136 -15.26 -5.69 5.22
C ASP A 136 -16.08 -4.39 5.09
N ARG A 137 -15.66 -3.49 4.18
CA ARG A 137 -16.31 -2.20 3.95
C ARG A 137 -17.51 -2.25 3.01
N TYR A 138 -17.79 -3.41 2.40
CA TYR A 138 -18.94 -3.60 1.51
C TYR A 138 -20.04 -4.48 2.11
N VAL A 139 -19.86 -4.88 3.38
CA VAL A 139 -20.90 -5.52 4.17
C VAL A 139 -21.18 -4.68 5.42
N LYS A 140 -22.46 -4.57 5.77
CA LYS A 140 -22.92 -3.96 7.00
C LYS A 140 -23.91 -4.87 7.69
N GLY A 141 -24.09 -4.67 9.00
CA GLY A 141 -25.02 -5.44 9.79
C GLY A 141 -25.07 -4.95 11.22
N GLU A 142 -25.55 -5.80 12.13
CA GLU A 142 -25.57 -5.53 13.55
C GLU A 142 -24.31 -6.09 14.22
N CYS A 143 -23.69 -5.31 15.10
CA CYS A 143 -22.54 -5.74 15.88
C CYS A 143 -22.85 -7.02 16.67
N PRO A 144 -22.04 -8.09 16.57
CA PRO A 144 -22.29 -9.34 17.30
C PRO A 144 -22.22 -9.16 18.81
N LYS A 145 -21.48 -8.14 19.32
CA LYS A 145 -21.27 -7.90 20.75
C LYS A 145 -22.29 -6.94 21.37
N CYS A 146 -22.50 -5.76 20.80
CA CYS A 146 -23.37 -4.74 21.41
C CYS A 146 -24.71 -4.56 20.70
N GLY A 147 -24.93 -5.18 19.53
CA GLY A 147 -26.19 -5.07 18.76
C GLY A 147 -26.35 -3.73 18.02
N ALA A 148 -25.34 -2.87 17.99
CA ALA A 148 -25.41 -1.61 17.21
C ALA A 148 -25.60 -1.92 15.73
N LYS A 149 -26.56 -1.21 15.10
CA LYS A 149 -26.91 -1.38 13.67
C LYS A 149 -25.93 -0.65 12.76
N ASP A 150 -25.97 -0.96 11.47
CA ASP A 150 -25.20 -0.34 10.39
C ASP A 150 -23.66 -0.38 10.58
N GLN A 151 -23.15 -1.37 11.31
CA GLN A 151 -21.73 -1.54 11.55
C GLN A 151 -21.06 -2.25 10.38
N TYR A 152 -19.83 -1.85 10.03
CA TYR A 152 -19.00 -2.49 9.00
C TYR A 152 -18.49 -3.86 9.45
N GLY A 153 -17.98 -4.66 8.49
CA GLY A 153 -17.58 -6.05 8.71
C GLY A 153 -16.27 -6.26 9.49
N ASP A 154 -15.55 -5.20 9.84
CA ASP A 154 -14.24 -5.26 10.51
C ASP A 154 -14.29 -4.83 11.99
N ALA A 155 -15.09 -3.80 12.29
CA ALA A 155 -15.14 -3.23 13.64
C ALA A 155 -16.44 -2.48 13.91
N CYS A 156 -16.83 -2.46 15.17
CA CYS A 156 -17.97 -1.69 15.64
C CYS A 156 -17.54 -0.26 16.01
N GLU A 157 -18.11 0.74 15.33
CA GLU A 157 -17.84 2.16 15.62
C GLU A 157 -18.41 2.61 17.00
N VAL A 158 -19.36 1.85 17.56
CA VAL A 158 -20.01 2.18 18.83
C VAL A 158 -19.24 1.60 20.04
N CYS A 159 -18.87 0.32 20.00
CA CYS A 159 -18.21 -0.33 21.14
C CYS A 159 -16.74 -0.67 20.91
N GLY A 160 -16.19 -0.37 19.73
CA GLY A 160 -14.77 -0.58 19.38
C GLY A 160 -14.33 -2.03 19.22
N SER A 161 -15.26 -3.00 19.28
CA SER A 161 -14.89 -4.41 19.13
C SER A 161 -14.65 -4.78 17.67
N THR A 162 -13.63 -5.58 17.43
CA THR A 162 -13.30 -6.20 16.14
C THR A 162 -13.95 -7.57 16.02
N TYR A 163 -14.29 -7.97 14.79
CA TYR A 163 -14.91 -9.25 14.42
C TYR A 163 -14.70 -9.52 12.92
N GLU A 164 -15.00 -10.74 12.49
CA GLU A 164 -15.00 -11.08 11.06
C GLU A 164 -16.36 -10.67 10.42
N PRO A 165 -16.38 -10.34 9.11
CA PRO A 165 -17.62 -10.00 8.39
C PRO A 165 -18.74 -11.05 8.56
N THR A 166 -18.35 -12.31 8.66
CA THR A 166 -19.26 -13.46 8.84
C THR A 166 -19.90 -13.55 10.23
N ASP A 167 -19.41 -12.77 11.20
CA ASP A 167 -19.94 -12.71 12.58
C ASP A 167 -21.08 -11.68 12.73
N LEU A 168 -21.22 -10.76 11.74
CA LEU A 168 -22.30 -9.77 11.78
C LEU A 168 -23.67 -10.45 11.85
N LYS A 169 -24.56 -9.88 12.66
CA LYS A 169 -25.98 -10.27 12.67
C LYS A 169 -26.70 -9.48 11.61
N ASN A 170 -27.67 -10.15 10.95
CA ASN A 170 -28.46 -9.53 9.87
C ASN A 170 -27.58 -8.78 8.84
N PRO A 171 -26.54 -9.42 8.28
CA PRO A 171 -25.66 -8.76 7.33
C PRO A 171 -26.38 -8.40 6.04
N TYR A 172 -26.00 -7.27 5.41
CA TYR A 172 -26.48 -6.87 4.10
C TYR A 172 -25.38 -6.26 3.26
N CYS A 173 -25.54 -6.33 1.91
CA CYS A 173 -24.64 -5.73 0.96
C CYS A 173 -24.76 -4.21 0.98
N ALA A 174 -23.70 -3.51 1.40
CA ALA A 174 -23.67 -2.03 1.46
C ALA A 174 -23.81 -1.42 0.06
N LEU A 175 -23.20 -2.03 -0.97
CA LEU A 175 -23.29 -1.54 -2.35
C LEU A 175 -24.72 -1.59 -2.90
N CYS A 176 -25.45 -2.69 -2.64
CA CYS A 176 -26.85 -2.79 -3.04
C CYS A 176 -27.70 -1.70 -2.36
N LYS A 177 -27.50 -1.47 -1.06
CA LYS A 177 -28.22 -0.42 -0.32
C LYS A 177 -27.92 0.98 -0.87
N GLU A 178 -26.66 1.30 -1.13
CA GLU A 178 -26.23 2.57 -1.73
C GLU A 178 -26.83 2.80 -3.11
N GLN A 179 -27.05 1.76 -3.88
CA GLN A 179 -27.66 1.81 -5.22
C GLN A 179 -29.20 1.79 -5.18
N GLY A 180 -29.81 1.91 -4.00
CA GLY A 180 -31.27 1.95 -3.83
C GLY A 180 -31.96 0.59 -3.99
N ARG A 181 -31.20 -0.52 -4.01
CA ARG A 181 -31.76 -1.88 -4.15
C ARG A 181 -32.18 -2.51 -2.82
N GLY A 182 -32.03 -1.78 -1.71
CA GLY A 182 -32.38 -2.22 -0.37
C GLY A 182 -31.28 -3.04 0.34
N GLU A 183 -31.61 -3.55 1.52
CA GLU A 183 -30.71 -4.36 2.34
C GLU A 183 -30.72 -5.82 1.87
N ILE A 184 -29.97 -6.13 0.82
CA ILE A 184 -29.85 -7.48 0.25
C ILE A 184 -28.96 -8.34 1.16
N PRO A 185 -29.49 -9.43 1.74
CA PRO A 185 -28.69 -10.32 2.56
C PRO A 185 -27.68 -11.09 1.68
N PRO A 186 -26.40 -11.13 2.06
CA PRO A 186 -25.41 -11.94 1.36
C PRO A 186 -25.53 -13.41 1.78
N VAL A 187 -25.02 -14.30 0.92
CA VAL A 187 -24.89 -15.73 1.21
C VAL A 187 -23.45 -16.06 1.59
N ARG A 188 -23.24 -17.12 2.39
CA ARG A 188 -21.90 -17.63 2.66
C ARG A 188 -21.43 -18.48 1.50
N ARG A 189 -20.23 -18.19 1.00
CA ARG A 189 -19.55 -19.01 -0.02
C ARG A 189 -18.10 -19.21 0.34
N SER A 190 -17.56 -20.36 0.00
CA SER A 190 -16.15 -20.67 0.15
C SER A 190 -15.41 -20.40 -1.15
N SER A 191 -14.23 -19.80 -1.06
CA SER A 191 -13.33 -19.57 -2.17
C SER A 191 -11.90 -19.98 -1.78
N MET A 192 -11.12 -20.51 -2.72
CA MET A 192 -9.73 -20.87 -2.47
C MET A 192 -8.87 -19.61 -2.43
N HIS A 193 -8.10 -19.40 -1.37
CA HIS A 193 -7.21 -18.27 -1.19
C HIS A 193 -5.76 -18.69 -1.07
N TYR A 194 -4.87 -17.76 -1.39
CA TYR A 194 -3.43 -17.91 -1.36
C TYR A 194 -2.86 -17.08 -0.21
N PHE A 195 -2.07 -17.74 0.65
CA PHE A 195 -1.49 -17.12 1.83
C PHE A 195 0.02 -17.18 1.80
N VAL A 196 0.68 -16.07 2.07
CA VAL A 196 2.13 -16.08 2.34
C VAL A 196 2.36 -16.44 3.80
N ARG A 197 3.13 -17.51 4.04
CA ARG A 197 3.55 -17.94 5.38
C ARG A 197 4.69 -17.08 5.89
N LEU A 198 4.38 -15.93 6.49
CA LEU A 198 5.38 -14.99 7.01
C LEU A 198 6.24 -15.59 8.12
N SER A 199 5.69 -16.52 8.92
CA SER A 199 6.42 -17.23 9.97
C SER A 199 7.68 -17.94 9.46
N LYS A 200 7.71 -18.34 8.19
CA LYS A 200 8.89 -18.93 7.53
C LYS A 200 10.08 -17.98 7.47
N TYR A 201 9.85 -16.68 7.46
CA TYR A 201 10.87 -15.64 7.37
C TYR A 201 11.14 -14.94 8.71
N GLN A 202 10.55 -15.41 9.81
CA GLN A 202 10.61 -14.73 11.11
C GLN A 202 12.04 -14.54 11.63
N GLU A 203 12.91 -15.52 11.50
CA GLU A 203 14.31 -15.42 11.93
C GLU A 203 15.09 -14.41 11.06
N PHE A 204 14.89 -14.43 9.75
CA PHE A 204 15.44 -13.42 8.86
C PHE A 204 14.99 -12.02 9.26
N LEU A 205 13.68 -11.83 9.48
CA LEU A 205 13.09 -10.55 9.86
C LEU A 205 13.60 -10.05 11.21
N ARG A 206 13.77 -10.92 12.20
CA ARG A 206 14.41 -10.57 13.48
C ARG A 206 15.83 -10.05 13.30
N GLY A 207 16.62 -10.73 12.48
CA GLY A 207 17.98 -10.32 12.17
C GLY A 207 18.01 -8.97 11.47
N TRP A 208 17.20 -8.79 10.41
CA TRP A 208 17.15 -7.59 9.61
C TRP A 208 16.63 -6.37 10.41
N THR A 209 15.54 -6.51 11.18
CA THR A 209 14.98 -5.41 11.99
C THR A 209 15.89 -5.02 13.17
N SER A 210 16.77 -5.91 13.59
CA SER A 210 17.73 -5.66 14.69
C SER A 210 19.06 -5.05 14.21
N ALA A 211 19.30 -4.98 12.90
CA ALA A 211 20.52 -4.39 12.36
C ALA A 211 20.57 -2.89 12.66
N LYS A 212 21.77 -2.43 13.07
CA LYS A 212 21.97 -1.03 13.48
C LYS A 212 21.70 -0.07 12.31
N GLY A 213 20.83 0.90 12.52
CA GLY A 213 20.53 1.95 11.56
C GLY A 213 19.47 1.58 10.52
N HIS A 214 18.91 0.36 10.55
CA HIS A 214 17.81 0.00 9.63
C HIS A 214 16.50 0.69 10.01
N LEU A 215 16.23 0.83 11.30
CA LEU A 215 14.98 1.39 11.82
C LEU A 215 15.26 2.36 12.97
N GLN A 216 14.36 3.31 13.16
CA GLN A 216 14.34 4.17 14.35
C GLN A 216 14.02 3.34 15.61
N PRO A 217 14.57 3.69 16.80
CA PRO A 217 14.41 2.90 18.02
C PRO A 217 12.96 2.66 18.44
N GLU A 218 12.09 3.66 18.27
CA GLU A 218 10.66 3.58 18.59
C GLU A 218 9.91 2.63 17.64
N VAL A 219 10.24 2.66 16.35
CA VAL A 219 9.69 1.76 15.34
C VAL A 219 10.10 0.32 15.64
N LYS A 220 11.39 0.12 15.94
CA LYS A 220 11.90 -1.20 16.30
C LYS A 220 11.16 -1.79 17.50
N ARG A 221 10.92 -1.00 18.55
CA ARG A 221 10.17 -1.49 19.74
C ARG A 221 8.76 -2.00 19.38
N SER A 222 8.07 -1.31 18.46
CA SER A 222 6.75 -1.75 18.00
C SER A 222 6.82 -3.07 17.23
N ILE A 223 7.85 -3.23 16.41
CA ILE A 223 8.06 -4.44 15.61
C ILE A 223 8.48 -5.62 16.48
N ASP A 224 9.30 -5.40 17.50
CA ASP A 224 9.68 -6.44 18.46
C ASP A 224 8.44 -7.06 19.14
N GLY A 225 7.40 -6.24 19.39
CA GLY A 225 6.10 -6.74 19.87
C GLY A 225 5.43 -7.70 18.89
N TRP A 226 5.42 -7.40 17.60
CA TRP A 226 4.86 -8.32 16.59
C TRP A 226 5.71 -9.59 16.40
N LEU A 227 7.03 -9.47 16.47
CA LEU A 227 7.95 -10.61 16.34
C LEU A 227 8.05 -11.49 17.59
N SER A 228 7.46 -11.07 18.73
CA SER A 228 7.41 -11.89 19.97
C SER A 228 6.52 -13.13 19.82
N GLU A 229 5.52 -13.06 18.94
CA GLU A 229 4.63 -14.15 18.59
C GLU A 229 4.93 -14.66 17.17
N PRO A 230 4.49 -15.89 16.81
CA PRO A 230 4.54 -16.34 15.42
C PRO A 230 3.76 -15.42 14.49
N LEU A 231 4.41 -14.94 13.42
CA LEU A 231 3.77 -14.08 12.43
C LEU A 231 2.63 -14.85 11.74
N LYS A 232 1.48 -14.19 11.62
CA LYS A 232 0.32 -14.75 10.93
C LYS A 232 0.54 -14.80 9.42
N ASP A 233 -0.07 -15.80 8.80
CA ASP A 233 -0.12 -15.90 7.35
C ASP A 233 -0.89 -14.72 6.75
N TRP A 234 -0.43 -14.27 5.59
CA TRP A 234 -1.02 -13.13 4.90
C TRP A 234 -1.79 -13.58 3.66
N ASP A 235 -3.09 -13.27 3.58
CA ASP A 235 -3.90 -13.50 2.39
C ASP A 235 -3.51 -12.51 1.28
N VAL A 236 -2.98 -13.05 0.19
CA VAL A 236 -2.46 -12.30 -0.96
C VAL A 236 -3.30 -12.45 -2.22
N SER A 237 -4.50 -12.98 -2.09
CA SER A 237 -5.43 -13.20 -3.22
C SER A 237 -6.76 -12.49 -3.03
N ARG A 238 -7.41 -12.17 -4.16
CA ARG A 238 -8.78 -11.64 -4.20
C ARG A 238 -9.56 -12.28 -5.33
N ASP A 239 -10.87 -12.42 -5.09
CA ASP A 239 -11.80 -12.93 -6.10
C ASP A 239 -12.27 -11.83 -7.05
N ALA A 240 -12.65 -12.22 -8.27
CA ALA A 240 -13.31 -11.34 -9.22
C ALA A 240 -14.70 -10.84 -8.68
N PRO A 241 -15.16 -9.63 -9.08
CA PRO A 241 -14.44 -8.64 -9.86
C PRO A 241 -13.40 -7.88 -9.03
N TYR A 242 -12.24 -7.62 -9.61
CA TYR A 242 -11.14 -6.94 -8.95
C TYR A 242 -10.25 -6.26 -10.00
N PHE A 243 -9.87 -5.02 -9.77
CA PHE A 243 -8.89 -4.33 -10.60
C PHE A 243 -7.47 -4.59 -10.08
N GLY A 244 -6.68 -5.33 -10.86
CA GLY A 244 -5.33 -5.75 -10.51
C GLY A 244 -4.84 -6.88 -11.41
N PHE A 245 -3.66 -7.44 -11.12
CA PHE A 245 -3.07 -8.53 -11.88
C PHE A 245 -3.64 -9.89 -11.46
N ARG A 246 -3.85 -10.74 -12.46
CA ARG A 246 -4.30 -12.11 -12.21
C ARG A 246 -3.18 -13.00 -11.67
N ILE A 247 -3.54 -13.90 -10.77
CA ILE A 247 -2.63 -14.95 -10.33
C ILE A 247 -2.38 -15.92 -11.49
N PRO A 248 -1.12 -16.26 -11.82
CA PRO A 248 -0.82 -17.18 -12.91
C PRO A 248 -1.55 -18.52 -12.78
N GLY A 249 -2.22 -18.93 -13.86
CA GLY A 249 -3.02 -20.16 -13.89
C GLY A 249 -4.46 -20.03 -13.38
N GLU A 250 -4.83 -18.89 -12.84
CA GLU A 250 -6.19 -18.61 -12.37
C GLU A 250 -6.98 -17.75 -13.36
N THR A 251 -8.29 -17.95 -13.40
CA THR A 251 -9.20 -17.18 -14.28
C THR A 251 -9.90 -16.05 -13.56
N GLU A 252 -10.20 -16.23 -12.26
CA GLU A 252 -11.00 -15.31 -11.45
C GLU A 252 -10.32 -14.95 -10.12
N LYS A 253 -9.00 -15.15 -10.04
CA LYS A 253 -8.18 -14.77 -8.88
C LYS A 253 -7.15 -13.74 -9.25
N TYR A 254 -7.01 -12.75 -8.39
CA TYR A 254 -6.13 -11.61 -8.55
C TYR A 254 -5.19 -11.51 -7.36
N PHE A 255 -4.02 -10.91 -7.57
CA PHE A 255 -3.16 -10.53 -6.47
C PHE A 255 -3.81 -9.43 -5.64
N TYR A 256 -3.71 -9.54 -4.34
CA TYR A 256 -4.10 -8.47 -3.43
C TYR A 256 -3.17 -7.27 -3.56
N VAL A 257 -3.70 -6.07 -3.58
CA VAL A 257 -2.95 -4.83 -3.77
C VAL A 257 -1.73 -4.69 -2.87
N TRP A 258 -1.76 -5.18 -1.65
CA TRP A 258 -0.61 -5.12 -0.74
C TRP A 258 0.51 -6.12 -1.08
N LEU A 259 0.29 -7.05 -2.00
CA LEU A 259 1.38 -7.83 -2.60
C LEU A 259 2.02 -7.05 -3.75
N ASP A 260 1.23 -6.39 -4.58
CA ASP A 260 1.75 -5.72 -5.78
C ASP A 260 2.22 -4.27 -5.55
N ALA A 261 1.61 -3.54 -4.61
CA ALA A 261 1.96 -2.15 -4.33
C ALA A 261 3.46 -1.96 -3.99
N PRO A 262 4.07 -2.68 -3.04
CA PRO A 262 5.49 -2.49 -2.75
C PRO A 262 6.42 -2.92 -3.90
N VAL A 263 5.96 -3.81 -4.80
CA VAL A 263 6.70 -4.16 -6.01
C VAL A 263 6.81 -2.96 -6.95
N GLY A 264 5.92 -1.98 -6.83
CA GLY A 264 5.97 -0.70 -7.51
C GLY A 264 7.31 0.04 -7.37
N TYR A 265 8.02 -0.12 -6.26
CA TYR A 265 9.37 0.44 -6.09
C TYR A 265 10.38 -0.19 -7.05
N LEU A 266 10.34 -1.50 -7.16
CA LEU A 266 11.21 -2.28 -8.03
C LEU A 266 10.86 -2.05 -9.52
N SER A 267 9.57 -2.12 -9.87
CA SER A 267 9.09 -1.98 -11.23
C SER A 267 9.30 -0.56 -11.78
N SER A 268 9.11 0.47 -10.96
CA SER A 268 9.39 1.85 -11.34
C SER A 268 10.89 2.09 -11.55
N THR A 269 11.74 1.45 -10.73
CA THR A 269 13.19 1.46 -10.97
C THR A 269 13.54 0.76 -12.28
N ASP A 270 12.90 -0.39 -12.58
CA ASP A 270 13.11 -1.12 -13.83
C ASP A 270 12.74 -0.27 -15.05
N ARG A 271 11.59 0.38 -15.01
CA ARG A 271 11.17 1.32 -16.05
C ARG A 271 12.16 2.46 -16.23
N TRP A 272 12.56 3.10 -15.14
CA TRP A 272 13.56 4.18 -15.16
C TRP A 272 14.91 3.72 -15.74
N CYS A 273 15.35 2.52 -15.39
CA CYS A 273 16.56 1.92 -15.95
C CYS A 273 16.42 1.65 -17.46
N LYS A 274 15.32 1.03 -17.89
CA LYS A 274 15.04 0.75 -19.31
C LYS A 274 15.07 2.03 -20.16
N ASP A 275 14.48 3.12 -19.69
CA ASP A 275 14.44 4.41 -20.38
C ASP A 275 15.84 5.04 -20.56
N ARG A 276 16.82 4.60 -19.75
CA ARG A 276 18.20 5.09 -19.75
C ARG A 276 19.21 4.09 -20.31
N GLY A 277 18.75 2.93 -20.78
CA GLY A 277 19.63 1.84 -21.24
C GLY A 277 20.42 1.15 -20.11
N ASP A 278 19.93 1.24 -18.88
CA ASP A 278 20.49 0.59 -17.69
C ASP A 278 19.65 -0.64 -17.29
N LYS A 279 20.10 -1.38 -16.27
CA LYS A 279 19.43 -2.59 -15.77
C LYS A 279 19.04 -2.41 -14.31
N VAL A 280 17.86 -2.89 -13.96
CA VAL A 280 17.34 -2.84 -12.59
C VAL A 280 18.21 -3.59 -11.59
N GLU A 281 18.90 -4.66 -12.04
CA GLU A 281 19.82 -5.44 -11.22
C GLU A 281 20.99 -4.62 -10.68
N ARG A 282 21.38 -3.56 -11.36
CA ARG A 282 22.42 -2.63 -10.86
C ARG A 282 22.01 -2.01 -9.52
N TRP A 283 20.71 -1.84 -9.30
CA TRP A 283 20.13 -1.20 -8.11
C TRP A 283 19.57 -2.20 -7.11
N TRP A 284 18.93 -3.28 -7.61
CA TRP A 284 18.13 -4.19 -6.78
C TRP A 284 18.71 -5.60 -6.66
N SER A 285 19.78 -6.00 -7.38
CA SER A 285 20.34 -7.32 -7.14
C SER A 285 20.86 -7.45 -5.71
N LYS A 286 20.81 -8.65 -5.14
CA LYS A 286 21.22 -8.92 -3.76
C LYS A 286 22.60 -8.35 -3.43
N ASP A 287 23.53 -8.44 -4.38
CA ASP A 287 24.92 -8.03 -4.24
C ASP A 287 25.20 -6.63 -4.81
N ALA A 288 24.15 -5.88 -5.21
CA ALA A 288 24.29 -4.52 -5.71
C ALA A 288 24.95 -3.62 -4.64
N ASP A 289 25.89 -2.79 -5.05
CA ASP A 289 26.47 -1.76 -4.19
C ASP A 289 25.54 -0.53 -4.15
N THR A 290 24.35 -0.75 -3.57
CA THR A 290 23.26 0.22 -3.46
C THR A 290 22.67 0.17 -2.06
N ASP A 291 22.49 1.30 -1.41
CA ASP A 291 21.61 1.43 -0.24
C ASP A 291 20.20 1.76 -0.70
N ILE A 292 19.21 0.93 -0.34
CA ILE A 292 17.79 1.18 -0.59
C ILE A 292 17.19 1.79 0.67
N VAL A 293 16.59 2.98 0.53
CA VAL A 293 16.03 3.74 1.65
C VAL A 293 14.58 4.06 1.36
N HIS A 294 13.67 3.65 2.26
CA HIS A 294 12.25 3.95 2.19
C HIS A 294 11.86 5.02 3.20
N PHE A 295 11.02 5.98 2.77
CA PHE A 295 10.31 6.91 3.63
C PHE A 295 8.84 6.54 3.63
N ILE A 296 8.24 6.37 4.81
CA ILE A 296 6.86 5.88 4.94
C ILE A 296 6.13 6.50 6.14
N GLY A 297 4.80 6.52 6.07
CA GLY A 297 3.95 6.79 7.22
C GLY A 297 3.89 5.61 8.21
N LYS A 298 3.59 5.89 9.46
CA LYS A 298 3.51 4.88 10.54
C LYS A 298 2.43 3.81 10.34
N ASP A 299 1.43 4.07 9.52
CA ASP A 299 0.31 3.18 9.23
C ASP A 299 0.68 1.98 8.35
N ILE A 300 1.77 2.09 7.60
CA ILE A 300 2.26 1.04 6.70
C ILE A 300 3.58 0.39 7.15
N VAL A 301 3.96 0.62 8.41
CA VAL A 301 5.18 0.04 9.00
C VAL A 301 5.19 -1.49 8.90
N TYR A 302 4.07 -2.15 9.21
CA TYR A 302 3.97 -3.61 9.16
C TYR A 302 4.34 -4.16 7.78
N PHE A 303 3.84 -3.52 6.71
CA PHE A 303 4.11 -3.94 5.32
C PHE A 303 5.57 -3.75 4.93
N HIS A 304 6.17 -2.62 5.28
CA HIS A 304 7.53 -2.28 4.86
C HIS A 304 8.63 -2.90 5.72
N THR A 305 8.28 -3.39 6.92
CA THR A 305 9.28 -3.96 7.84
C THR A 305 9.16 -5.47 8.02
N LEU A 306 8.04 -6.07 7.62
CA LEU A 306 7.85 -7.52 7.71
C LEU A 306 7.56 -8.13 6.33
N PHE A 307 6.51 -7.70 5.66
CA PHE A 307 6.06 -8.35 4.43
C PHE A 307 7.00 -8.08 3.26
N TRP A 308 7.29 -6.82 2.97
CA TRP A 308 8.15 -6.42 1.84
C TRP A 308 9.57 -6.98 1.93
N PRO A 309 10.30 -6.89 3.06
CA PRO A 309 11.61 -7.52 3.20
C PRO A 309 11.57 -9.05 3.05
N ALA A 310 10.49 -9.71 3.52
CA ALA A 310 10.33 -11.16 3.33
C ALA A 310 10.18 -11.53 1.86
N MET A 311 9.38 -10.77 1.09
CA MET A 311 9.20 -10.95 -0.35
C MET A 311 10.51 -10.79 -1.12
N LEU A 312 11.26 -9.72 -0.84
CA LEU A 312 12.56 -9.44 -1.45
C LEU A 312 13.58 -10.54 -1.13
N HIS A 313 13.65 -10.92 0.14
CA HIS A 313 14.55 -12.00 0.58
C HIS A 313 14.24 -13.33 -0.13
N ALA A 314 12.94 -13.69 -0.19
CA ALA A 314 12.50 -14.93 -0.83
C ALA A 314 12.80 -14.97 -2.33
N SER A 315 12.73 -13.84 -3.00
CA SER A 315 12.90 -13.70 -4.46
C SER A 315 14.32 -13.34 -4.89
N GLY A 316 15.27 -13.27 -3.93
CA GLY A 316 16.68 -13.01 -4.20
C GLY A 316 17.00 -11.55 -4.55
N TRP A 317 16.06 -10.61 -4.27
CA TRP A 317 16.29 -9.20 -4.38
C TRP A 317 16.96 -8.61 -3.13
N LYS A 318 17.55 -7.44 -3.28
CA LYS A 318 18.15 -6.69 -2.18
C LYS A 318 17.07 -6.15 -1.26
N VAL A 319 17.27 -6.35 0.05
CA VAL A 319 16.38 -5.78 1.07
C VAL A 319 16.78 -4.35 1.41
N PRO A 320 15.83 -3.52 1.88
CA PRO A 320 16.14 -2.13 2.24
C PRO A 320 17.23 -2.04 3.31
N ALA A 321 18.12 -1.07 3.14
CA ALA A 321 19.12 -0.71 4.15
C ALA A 321 18.53 0.12 5.29
N ARG A 322 17.47 0.91 4.99
CA ARG A 322 16.79 1.77 5.97
C ARG A 322 15.33 1.98 5.62
N VAL A 323 14.51 2.11 6.68
CA VAL A 323 13.13 2.56 6.58
C VAL A 323 12.94 3.70 7.57
N HIS A 324 12.71 4.90 7.05
CA HIS A 324 12.36 6.08 7.83
C HIS A 324 10.85 6.18 7.97
N VAL A 325 10.38 6.32 9.20
CA VAL A 325 8.95 6.35 9.52
C VAL A 325 8.59 7.70 10.12
N HIS A 326 7.65 8.42 9.52
CA HIS A 326 7.13 9.65 10.08
C HIS A 326 5.79 9.43 10.80
N GLY A 327 5.44 10.35 11.71
CA GLY A 327 4.18 10.37 12.41
C GLY A 327 3.02 10.85 11.52
N MET A 328 1.78 10.75 12.03
CA MET A 328 0.62 11.31 11.35
C MET A 328 0.63 12.84 11.46
N LEU A 329 0.33 13.52 10.36
CA LEU A 329 0.00 14.94 10.40
C LEU A 329 -1.35 15.14 11.11
N THR A 330 -1.36 16.04 12.09
CA THR A 330 -2.57 16.42 12.82
C THR A 330 -2.90 17.88 12.57
N VAL A 331 -4.18 18.20 12.58
CA VAL A 331 -4.68 19.57 12.54
C VAL A 331 -5.39 19.82 13.87
N ASP A 332 -4.96 20.85 14.61
CA ASP A 332 -5.43 21.16 15.97
C ASP A 332 -5.35 19.95 16.93
N GLY A 333 -4.26 19.15 16.81
CA GLY A 333 -4.03 17.97 17.63
C GLY A 333 -4.92 16.76 17.26
N ALA A 334 -5.78 16.86 16.25
CA ALA A 334 -6.64 15.78 15.78
C ALA A 334 -6.19 15.23 14.41
N LYS A 335 -6.37 13.92 14.22
CA LYS A 335 -6.16 13.28 12.89
C LYS A 335 -7.07 13.95 11.85
N MET A 336 -6.53 14.24 10.66
CA MET A 336 -7.32 14.75 9.54
C MET A 336 -8.45 13.78 9.16
N SER A 337 -9.66 14.32 8.97
CA SER A 337 -10.84 13.54 8.60
C SER A 337 -11.83 14.41 7.83
N LYS A 338 -12.36 13.88 6.71
CA LYS A 338 -13.40 14.57 5.91
C LYS A 338 -14.66 14.84 6.74
N THR A 339 -15.04 13.91 7.62
CA THR A 339 -16.23 14.05 8.48
C THR A 339 -16.07 15.10 9.57
N ARG A 340 -14.84 15.43 9.96
CA ARG A 340 -14.52 16.47 10.96
C ARG A 340 -14.31 17.86 10.33
N GLY A 341 -14.29 17.97 9.01
CA GLY A 341 -14.03 19.23 8.31
C GLY A 341 -12.59 19.78 8.47
N ASN A 342 -11.65 18.96 8.94
CA ASN A 342 -10.23 19.31 9.09
C ASN A 342 -9.32 18.56 8.10
N PHE A 343 -9.88 18.16 6.98
CA PHE A 343 -9.18 17.47 5.90
C PHE A 343 -8.83 18.47 4.82
N PHE A 344 -7.54 18.67 4.54
CA PHE A 344 -7.05 19.60 3.53
C PHE A 344 -6.30 18.84 2.45
N THR A 345 -6.72 19.05 1.21
CA THR A 345 -6.02 18.56 0.03
C THR A 345 -4.86 19.48 -0.33
N VAL A 346 -3.96 18.98 -1.17
CA VAL A 346 -2.88 19.79 -1.76
C VAL A 346 -3.47 20.92 -2.59
N ASP A 347 -4.52 20.64 -3.36
CA ASP A 347 -5.21 21.65 -4.18
C ASP A 347 -5.87 22.73 -3.34
N ASP A 348 -6.42 22.41 -2.16
CA ASP A 348 -6.96 23.42 -1.23
C ASP A 348 -5.87 24.40 -0.77
N TYR A 349 -4.68 23.88 -0.47
CA TYR A 349 -3.53 24.71 -0.07
C TYR A 349 -3.07 25.64 -1.20
N LEU A 350 -2.86 25.07 -2.39
CA LEU A 350 -2.45 25.84 -3.58
C LEU A 350 -3.52 26.84 -4.02
N GLY A 351 -4.79 26.43 -3.98
CA GLY A 351 -5.94 27.28 -4.33
C GLY A 351 -6.13 28.46 -3.38
N ALA A 352 -5.66 28.34 -2.14
CA ALA A 352 -5.63 29.46 -1.18
C ALA A 352 -4.48 30.46 -1.46
N GLY A 353 -3.65 30.22 -2.48
CA GLY A 353 -2.54 31.09 -2.86
C GLY A 353 -1.37 31.07 -1.86
N LEU A 354 -1.24 29.99 -1.07
CA LEU A 354 -0.15 29.81 -0.11
C LEU A 354 1.10 29.30 -0.81
N ASP A 355 2.27 29.80 -0.39
CA ASP A 355 3.54 29.42 -0.97
C ASP A 355 3.92 27.99 -0.56
N PRO A 356 4.19 27.05 -1.50
CA PRO A 356 4.66 25.70 -1.21
C PRO A 356 5.90 25.64 -0.31
N GLU A 357 6.82 26.61 -0.42
CA GLU A 357 8.05 26.65 0.40
C GLU A 357 7.76 26.78 1.89
N TRP A 358 6.65 27.36 2.29
CA TRP A 358 6.28 27.43 3.72
C TRP A 358 6.03 26.06 4.31
N LEU A 359 5.29 25.18 3.62
CA LEU A 359 5.09 23.81 4.05
C LEU A 359 6.34 22.94 3.90
N ARG A 360 7.13 23.17 2.84
CA ARG A 360 8.43 22.49 2.68
C ARG A 360 9.33 22.76 3.87
N TYR A 361 9.47 24.04 4.26
CA TYR A 361 10.22 24.41 5.45
C TYR A 361 9.68 23.80 6.73
N TYR A 362 8.36 23.85 6.91
CA TYR A 362 7.69 23.29 8.09
C TYR A 362 7.87 21.77 8.22
N PHE A 363 7.80 21.03 7.11
CA PHE A 363 7.97 19.56 7.14
C PHE A 363 9.44 19.11 7.21
N ALA A 364 10.37 20.00 6.91
CA ALA A 364 11.83 19.75 7.00
C ALA A 364 12.40 20.09 8.38
N SER A 365 11.72 20.91 9.18
CA SER A 365 12.13 21.36 10.52
C SER A 365 11.69 20.39 11.63
#